data_cea400e9092498c053d7ca89bd2ed48e
#
_entry.id   cea400e9092498c053d7ca89bd2ed48e
#
_cell.length_a   1.000
_cell.length_b   1.000
_cell.length_c   1.000
_cell.angle_alpha   90.00
_cell.angle_beta   90.00
_cell.angle_gamma   90.00
#
_symmetry.space_group_name_H-M   'P 1'
#
loop_
_entity.id
_entity.type
_entity.pdbx_description
1 polymer ?
#
loop_
_entity_poly.entity_id
_entity_poly.type
_entity_poly.pdbx_seq_one_letter_code
_entity_poly.pdbx_strand_id
1 'polypeptide(L)'
;MRFPVLAALALGLATMAAAQTLAPTTAPWDYEGKRGALAWGKLDPAYKACSVGHEQSPIDIRGAHMNKALQPIEFHYMAGTVTLENTGHTIEAHVAPGSYIVAGGVRYDLERFHFHHPSEEAVKGKLSDMVVHLVHKSADGKLAVIAVRLSEDRGFPNAVLATLWQNLPKTAGTTTKSTEMVNPGGLLPADRGYWTYMGSLTVPPCTEGVRWFVFEQDLSISREQLRTFAAMYKVNSRPLQDTHGRRIEANE
;
A
#
# COMPACT_ATOMS: atom_id res chain seq x y z
N MET A 1 -27.22 10.42 -81.96
CA MET A 1 -26.07 10.49 -81.08
C MET A 1 -26.56 10.79 -79.64
N ARG A 2 -26.51 9.81 -78.71
CA ARG A 2 -26.98 10.00 -77.35
C ARG A 2 -25.69 9.84 -76.44
N PHE A 3 -25.39 10.88 -75.68
CA PHE A 3 -24.28 10.86 -74.71
C PHE A 3 -24.84 10.41 -73.34
N PRO A 4 -24.14 9.51 -72.63
CA PRO A 4 -24.53 9.19 -71.27
C PRO A 4 -23.94 10.19 -70.24
N VAL A 5 -24.80 10.61 -69.31
CA VAL A 5 -24.43 11.43 -68.15
C VAL A 5 -23.86 10.48 -67.08
N LEU A 6 -22.60 10.67 -66.71
CA LEU A 6 -21.99 10.01 -65.55
C LEU A 6 -22.37 10.81 -64.28
N ALA A 7 -23.11 10.16 -63.36
CA ALA A 7 -23.31 10.67 -62.03
C ALA A 7 -22.16 10.21 -61.11
N ALA A 8 -21.39 11.16 -60.59
CA ALA A 8 -20.37 10.92 -59.62
C ALA A 8 -21.00 10.86 -58.19
N LEU A 9 -20.94 9.70 -57.55
CA LEU A 9 -21.31 9.51 -56.13
C LEU A 9 -20.12 9.95 -55.26
N ALA A 10 -20.25 11.04 -54.51
CA ALA A 10 -19.31 11.46 -53.51
C ALA A 10 -19.60 10.72 -52.18
N LEU A 11 -18.74 9.74 -51.79
CA LEU A 11 -18.79 9.11 -50.47
C LEU A 11 -18.15 10.08 -49.46
N GLY A 12 -18.95 10.67 -48.59
CA GLY A 12 -18.51 11.45 -47.45
C GLY A 12 -18.01 10.51 -46.33
N LEU A 13 -16.70 10.47 -46.11
CA LEU A 13 -16.13 9.84 -44.88
C LEU A 13 -16.41 10.76 -43.69
N ALA A 14 -17.36 10.35 -42.84
CA ALA A 14 -17.52 10.94 -41.52
C ALA A 14 -16.45 10.39 -40.57
N THR A 15 -15.44 11.18 -40.25
CA THR A 15 -14.46 10.87 -39.22
C THR A 15 -15.09 11.06 -37.83
N MET A 16 -15.45 9.98 -37.17
CA MET A 16 -15.82 10.02 -35.75
C MET A 16 -14.54 10.31 -34.92
N ALA A 17 -14.41 11.53 -34.45
CA ALA A 17 -13.43 11.87 -33.44
C ALA A 17 -13.86 11.20 -32.11
N ALA A 18 -13.16 10.14 -31.71
CA ALA A 18 -13.32 9.55 -30.39
C ALA A 18 -12.86 10.59 -29.36
N ALA A 19 -13.78 11.13 -28.58
CA ALA A 19 -13.45 11.94 -27.40
C ALA A 19 -12.73 11.03 -26.40
N GLN A 20 -11.43 11.18 -26.31
CA GLN A 20 -10.66 10.59 -25.20
C GLN A 20 -11.08 11.32 -23.93
N THR A 21 -11.90 10.67 -23.11
CA THR A 21 -12.13 11.11 -21.72
C THR A 21 -10.84 10.94 -20.96
N LEU A 22 -10.08 12.03 -20.79
CA LEU A 22 -8.97 12.08 -19.85
C LEU A 22 -9.52 11.70 -18.47
N ALA A 23 -8.95 10.66 -17.87
CA ALA A 23 -9.25 10.34 -16.48
C ALA A 23 -8.97 11.59 -15.63
N PRO A 24 -9.83 11.93 -14.66
CA PRO A 24 -9.62 13.09 -13.82
C PRO A 24 -8.25 12.98 -13.14
N THR A 25 -7.36 13.93 -13.42
CA THR A 25 -6.08 14.02 -12.74
C THR A 25 -6.35 14.49 -11.31
N THR A 26 -6.11 13.63 -10.33
CA THR A 26 -6.21 13.98 -8.91
C THR A 26 -5.11 14.99 -8.53
N ALA A 27 -5.39 15.85 -7.56
CA ALA A 27 -4.43 16.85 -7.13
C ALA A 27 -3.14 16.21 -6.56
N PRO A 28 -1.96 16.74 -6.89
CA PRO A 28 -0.71 16.25 -6.29
C PRO A 28 -0.69 16.53 -4.79
N TRP A 29 -0.14 15.59 -4.04
CA TRP A 29 -0.04 15.64 -2.59
C TRP A 29 1.39 15.30 -2.13
N ASP A 30 1.69 15.56 -0.87
CA ASP A 30 2.96 15.26 -0.20
C ASP A 30 2.69 14.84 1.25
N TYR A 31 3.72 14.40 1.97
CA TYR A 31 3.61 14.16 3.41
C TYR A 31 3.79 15.43 4.24
N GLU A 32 4.49 16.44 3.73
CA GLU A 32 4.83 17.67 4.43
C GLU A 32 4.45 18.93 3.65
N GLY A 33 4.52 20.08 4.31
CA GLY A 33 4.28 21.40 3.72
C GLY A 33 2.82 21.65 3.36
N LYS A 34 2.59 22.51 2.38
CA LYS A 34 1.23 22.96 1.98
C LYS A 34 0.35 21.87 1.40
N ARG A 35 0.94 20.80 0.89
CA ARG A 35 0.24 19.62 0.34
C ARG A 35 0.36 18.40 1.26
N GLY A 36 0.83 18.60 2.49
CA GLY A 36 1.04 17.56 3.48
C GLY A 36 -0.26 16.96 4.02
N ALA A 37 -0.11 15.91 4.85
CA ALA A 37 -1.22 15.07 5.30
C ALA A 37 -2.37 15.84 5.97
N LEU A 38 -2.10 16.92 6.67
CA LEU A 38 -3.13 17.77 7.30
C LEU A 38 -3.97 18.56 6.29
N ALA A 39 -3.50 18.70 5.05
CA ALA A 39 -4.20 19.44 4.00
C ALA A 39 -4.91 18.52 2.99
N TRP A 40 -4.62 17.22 2.96
CA TRP A 40 -5.09 16.30 1.91
C TRP A 40 -6.57 16.42 1.59
N GLY A 41 -7.45 16.38 2.60
CA GLY A 41 -8.89 16.46 2.37
C GLY A 41 -9.40 17.79 1.78
N LYS A 42 -8.51 18.78 1.63
CA LYS A 42 -8.81 20.09 1.01
C LYS A 42 -8.16 20.26 -0.37
N LEU A 43 -7.26 19.34 -0.77
CA LEU A 43 -6.54 19.42 -2.03
C LEU A 43 -7.43 19.06 -3.23
N ASP A 44 -8.32 18.09 -3.01
CA ASP A 44 -9.20 17.55 -4.06
C ASP A 44 -10.52 17.07 -3.41
N PRO A 45 -11.67 17.29 -4.04
CA PRO A 45 -12.95 16.73 -3.55
C PRO A 45 -12.92 15.20 -3.39
N ALA A 46 -12.14 14.47 -4.21
CA ALA A 46 -11.96 13.04 -4.11
C ALA A 46 -11.22 12.62 -2.83
N TYR A 47 -10.45 13.53 -2.20
CA TYR A 47 -9.70 13.26 -0.98
C TYR A 47 -10.46 13.62 0.29
N LYS A 48 -11.74 13.94 0.20
CA LYS A 48 -12.56 14.38 1.32
C LYS A 48 -12.47 13.43 2.53
N ALA A 49 -12.42 12.13 2.31
CA ALA A 49 -12.30 11.13 3.39
C ALA A 49 -11.08 11.34 4.27
N CYS A 50 -9.97 11.90 3.74
CA CYS A 50 -8.76 12.18 4.50
C CYS A 50 -8.97 13.18 5.67
N SER A 51 -10.04 13.97 5.66
CA SER A 51 -10.34 14.97 6.69
C SER A 51 -11.64 14.74 7.45
N VAL A 52 -12.60 14.00 6.88
CA VAL A 52 -13.93 13.79 7.50
C VAL A 52 -14.25 12.32 7.75
N GLY A 53 -13.38 11.40 7.35
CA GLY A 53 -13.56 9.97 7.60
C GLY A 53 -13.45 9.63 9.08
N HIS A 54 -14.21 8.63 9.52
CA HIS A 54 -14.24 8.17 10.90
C HIS A 54 -13.49 6.86 11.12
N GLU A 55 -13.20 6.11 10.06
CA GLU A 55 -12.42 4.87 10.09
C GLU A 55 -11.04 5.04 9.46
N GLN A 56 -10.35 6.13 9.80
CA GLN A 56 -9.07 6.46 9.20
C GLN A 56 -7.90 5.68 9.79
N SER A 57 -6.87 5.41 8.97
CA SER A 57 -5.58 4.81 9.32
C SER A 57 -4.44 5.81 9.02
N PRO A 58 -3.27 5.64 9.68
CA PRO A 58 -2.94 4.69 10.76
C PRO A 58 -3.51 5.11 12.11
N ILE A 59 -3.44 4.20 13.10
CA ILE A 59 -3.86 4.46 14.48
C ILE A 59 -2.77 4.07 15.49
N ASP A 60 -2.92 4.56 16.72
CA ASP A 60 -2.17 4.06 17.87
C ASP A 60 -2.91 2.86 18.48
N ILE A 61 -2.31 1.70 18.44
CA ILE A 61 -2.88 0.46 18.97
C ILE A 61 -2.77 0.46 20.49
N ARG A 62 -3.91 0.63 21.16
CA ARG A 62 -4.06 0.63 22.63
C ARG A 62 -5.28 -0.16 23.02
N GLY A 63 -5.19 -0.90 24.13
CA GLY A 63 -6.34 -1.54 24.73
C GLY A 63 -7.06 -2.54 23.81
N ALA A 64 -6.32 -3.31 23.01
CA ALA A 64 -6.88 -4.34 22.16
C ALA A 64 -7.64 -5.38 22.99
N HIS A 65 -8.80 -5.81 22.50
CA HIS A 65 -9.62 -6.82 23.13
C HIS A 65 -9.30 -8.18 22.56
N MET A 66 -8.95 -9.12 23.43
CA MET A 66 -8.76 -10.53 23.04
C MET A 66 -10.05 -11.07 22.42
N ASN A 67 -9.94 -11.61 21.22
CA ASN A 67 -11.04 -12.29 20.52
C ASN A 67 -10.62 -13.69 20.08
N LYS A 68 -10.90 -14.69 20.90
CA LYS A 68 -10.56 -16.11 20.63
C LYS A 68 -11.25 -16.71 19.39
N ALA A 69 -12.19 -16.00 18.79
CA ALA A 69 -12.83 -16.43 17.55
C ALA A 69 -11.98 -16.05 16.30
N LEU A 70 -11.01 -15.12 16.46
CA LEU A 70 -10.08 -14.80 15.38
C LEU A 70 -9.17 -16.00 15.11
N GLN A 71 -9.14 -16.41 13.86
CA GLN A 71 -8.29 -17.51 13.40
C GLN A 71 -6.94 -16.98 12.94
N PRO A 72 -5.87 -17.78 13.01
CA PRO A 72 -4.60 -17.46 12.35
C PRO A 72 -4.82 -17.13 10.88
N ILE A 73 -4.03 -16.19 10.37
CA ILE A 73 -4.02 -15.89 8.93
C ILE A 73 -3.19 -16.97 8.21
N GLU A 74 -3.76 -17.56 7.18
CA GLU A 74 -3.04 -18.50 6.32
C GLU A 74 -2.30 -17.74 5.24
N PHE A 75 -1.00 -18.00 5.08
CA PHE A 75 -0.14 -17.36 4.09
C PHE A 75 0.27 -18.32 2.99
N HIS A 76 -0.04 -17.99 1.76
CA HIS A 76 0.31 -18.74 0.55
C HIS A 76 1.17 -17.85 -0.36
N TYR A 77 2.34 -17.45 0.14
CA TYR A 77 3.26 -16.61 -0.60
C TYR A 77 4.27 -17.45 -1.37
N MET A 78 4.48 -17.09 -2.63
CA MET A 78 5.41 -17.74 -3.53
C MET A 78 6.54 -16.80 -3.92
N ALA A 79 7.73 -17.36 -4.12
CA ALA A 79 8.83 -16.60 -4.68
C ALA A 79 8.55 -16.26 -6.15
N GLY A 80 8.83 -15.02 -6.52
CA GLY A 80 8.63 -14.52 -7.88
C GLY A 80 9.48 -13.29 -8.17
N THR A 81 9.48 -12.86 -9.41
CA THR A 81 10.10 -11.58 -9.79
C THR A 81 9.26 -10.43 -9.26
N VAL A 82 9.93 -9.38 -8.81
CA VAL A 82 9.32 -8.17 -8.28
C VAL A 82 9.73 -6.97 -9.15
N THR A 83 8.76 -6.16 -9.53
CA THR A 83 9.04 -4.85 -10.11
C THR A 83 8.96 -3.80 -9.01
N LEU A 84 10.06 -3.09 -8.78
CA LEU A 84 10.12 -1.98 -7.83
C LEU A 84 9.82 -0.69 -8.57
N GLU A 85 8.97 0.14 -7.99
CA GLU A 85 8.64 1.47 -8.48
C GLU A 85 8.98 2.51 -7.40
N ASN A 86 9.70 3.55 -7.78
CA ASN A 86 9.81 4.74 -6.96
C ASN A 86 8.67 5.68 -7.33
N THR A 87 7.61 5.71 -6.53
CA THR A 87 6.42 6.52 -6.78
C THR A 87 6.62 8.01 -6.48
N GLY A 88 7.77 8.38 -5.91
CA GLY A 88 8.02 9.71 -5.33
C GLY A 88 7.51 9.85 -3.88
N HIS A 89 6.68 8.90 -3.42
CA HIS A 89 6.14 8.86 -2.05
C HIS A 89 6.63 7.65 -1.27
N THR A 90 6.97 6.56 -1.95
CA THR A 90 7.52 5.32 -1.40
C THR A 90 8.18 4.49 -2.49
N ILE A 91 8.83 3.41 -2.09
CA ILE A 91 9.14 2.28 -2.98
C ILE A 91 7.98 1.29 -2.90
N GLU A 92 7.32 1.08 -4.03
CA GLU A 92 6.27 0.08 -4.19
C GLU A 92 6.81 -1.14 -4.92
N ALA A 93 6.52 -2.32 -4.42
CA ALA A 93 6.96 -3.60 -4.96
C ALA A 93 5.76 -4.36 -5.52
N HIS A 94 5.67 -4.45 -6.84
CA HIS A 94 4.64 -5.20 -7.54
C HIS A 94 5.08 -6.65 -7.71
N VAL A 95 4.27 -7.58 -7.23
CA VAL A 95 4.56 -9.01 -7.26
C VAL A 95 3.82 -9.71 -8.41
N ALA A 96 4.40 -10.81 -8.90
CA ALA A 96 3.67 -11.66 -9.83
C ALA A 96 2.43 -12.27 -9.15
N PRO A 97 1.32 -12.48 -9.90
CA PRO A 97 0.13 -13.12 -9.35
C PRO A 97 0.41 -14.51 -8.78
N GLY A 98 -0.38 -14.92 -7.76
CA GLY A 98 -0.32 -16.26 -7.18
C GLY A 98 -0.08 -16.27 -5.68
N SER A 99 0.51 -15.21 -5.11
CA SER A 99 0.60 -15.04 -3.65
C SER A 99 -0.72 -14.53 -3.08
N TYR A 100 -1.19 -15.11 -1.96
CA TYR A 100 -2.44 -14.71 -1.31
C TYR A 100 -2.42 -15.04 0.18
N ILE A 101 -3.40 -14.51 0.90
CA ILE A 101 -3.74 -14.88 2.27
C ILE A 101 -5.19 -15.39 2.34
N VAL A 102 -5.47 -16.20 3.38
CA VAL A 102 -6.85 -16.46 3.81
C VAL A 102 -7.01 -15.94 5.23
N ALA A 103 -7.93 -15.00 5.42
CA ALA A 103 -8.22 -14.39 6.69
C ALA A 103 -9.72 -14.39 6.94
N GLY A 104 -10.17 -14.99 8.07
CA GLY A 104 -11.59 -15.15 8.37
C GLY A 104 -12.37 -15.90 7.29
N GLY A 105 -11.74 -16.88 6.62
CA GLY A 105 -12.33 -17.66 5.52
C GLY A 105 -12.40 -16.93 4.17
N VAL A 106 -11.90 -15.70 4.07
CA VAL A 106 -11.88 -14.92 2.83
C VAL A 106 -10.47 -14.92 2.25
N ARG A 107 -10.36 -15.27 0.96
CA ARG A 107 -9.11 -15.16 0.20
C ARG A 107 -8.90 -13.72 -0.27
N TYR A 108 -7.66 -13.22 -0.08
CA TYR A 108 -7.20 -11.93 -0.58
C TYR A 108 -5.88 -12.15 -1.33
N ASP A 109 -5.85 -11.83 -2.62
CA ASP A 109 -4.63 -11.95 -3.43
C ASP A 109 -3.70 -10.78 -3.16
N LEU A 110 -2.39 -11.03 -3.03
CA LEU A 110 -1.37 -10.01 -2.83
C LEU A 110 -1.18 -9.22 -4.13
N GLU A 111 -1.46 -7.93 -4.09
CA GLU A 111 -1.25 -7.04 -5.25
C GLU A 111 0.14 -6.43 -5.24
N ARG A 112 0.56 -5.90 -4.09
CA ARG A 112 1.83 -5.18 -3.90
C ARG A 112 2.18 -5.05 -2.43
N PHE A 113 3.40 -4.60 -2.17
CA PHE A 113 3.79 -4.11 -0.85
C PHE A 113 4.65 -2.85 -0.96
N HIS A 114 4.67 -2.02 0.07
CA HIS A 114 5.40 -0.77 0.11
C HIS A 114 5.84 -0.43 1.54
N PHE A 115 6.65 0.61 1.69
CA PHE A 115 7.32 0.92 2.94
C PHE A 115 7.06 2.35 3.41
N HIS A 116 7.05 2.54 4.73
CA HIS A 116 7.01 3.85 5.37
C HIS A 116 8.11 3.98 6.43
N HIS A 117 8.62 5.20 6.58
CA HIS A 117 9.60 5.62 7.58
C HIS A 117 9.21 6.98 8.18
N PRO A 118 9.07 7.08 9.53
CA PRO A 118 8.94 5.96 10.47
C PRO A 118 7.71 5.09 10.20
N SER A 119 7.45 4.08 11.06
CA SER A 119 6.22 3.27 10.93
C SER A 119 4.98 4.17 11.01
N GLU A 120 3.92 3.77 10.33
CA GLU A 120 2.65 4.52 10.38
C GLU A 120 1.86 4.16 11.64
N GLU A 121 1.77 2.86 11.97
CA GLU A 121 1.12 2.39 13.19
C GLU A 121 2.03 2.63 14.40
N ALA A 122 1.43 3.13 15.47
CA ALA A 122 2.05 3.14 16.79
C ALA A 122 1.47 2.01 17.66
N VAL A 123 2.26 1.55 18.62
CA VAL A 123 1.81 0.64 19.68
C VAL A 123 2.11 1.31 21.03
N LYS A 124 1.06 1.61 21.79
CA LYS A 124 1.16 2.30 23.09
C LYS A 124 1.98 3.61 22.99
N GLY A 125 1.79 4.34 21.89
CA GLY A 125 2.42 5.63 21.61
C GLY A 125 3.83 5.53 21.03
N LYS A 126 4.35 4.34 20.73
CA LYS A 126 5.69 4.17 20.17
C LYS A 126 5.60 3.75 18.71
N LEU A 127 6.32 4.46 17.85
CA LEU A 127 6.56 4.09 16.47
C LEU A 127 7.79 3.17 16.41
N SER A 128 7.81 2.27 15.44
CA SER A 128 9.01 1.52 15.03
C SER A 128 9.76 2.30 13.94
N ASP A 129 10.97 1.85 13.58
CA ASP A 129 11.80 2.58 12.62
C ASP A 129 11.17 2.66 11.23
N MET A 130 10.53 1.56 10.79
CA MET A 130 9.80 1.48 9.52
C MET A 130 8.59 0.56 9.66
N VAL A 131 7.77 0.51 8.64
CA VAL A 131 6.74 -0.52 8.44
C VAL A 131 6.71 -0.94 6.97
N VAL A 132 6.39 -2.20 6.72
CA VAL A 132 5.98 -2.69 5.40
C VAL A 132 4.50 -3.00 5.41
N HIS A 133 3.78 -2.48 4.42
CA HIS A 133 2.37 -2.78 4.16
C HIS A 133 2.25 -3.71 2.97
N LEU A 134 1.75 -4.92 3.20
CA LEU A 134 1.43 -5.87 2.14
C LEU A 134 -0.07 -5.74 1.83
N VAL A 135 -0.36 -5.21 0.66
CA VAL A 135 -1.73 -4.88 0.23
C VAL A 135 -2.33 -6.02 -0.55
N HIS A 136 -3.47 -6.48 -0.08
CA HIS A 136 -4.20 -7.62 -0.66
C HIS A 136 -5.60 -7.20 -1.05
N LYS A 137 -6.19 -7.92 -2.02
CA LYS A 137 -7.53 -7.67 -2.51
C LYS A 137 -8.29 -8.96 -2.73
N SER A 138 -9.53 -9.00 -2.27
CA SER A 138 -10.45 -10.12 -2.49
C SER A 138 -11.12 -10.02 -3.86
N ALA A 139 -11.73 -11.11 -4.30
CA ALA A 139 -12.44 -11.17 -5.58
C ALA A 139 -13.61 -10.17 -5.69
N ASP A 140 -14.22 -9.81 -4.55
CA ASP A 140 -15.28 -8.79 -4.46
C ASP A 140 -14.74 -7.35 -4.25
N GLY A 141 -13.41 -7.18 -4.36
CA GLY A 141 -12.75 -5.86 -4.35
C GLY A 141 -12.45 -5.30 -2.95
N LYS A 142 -12.71 -6.02 -1.88
CA LYS A 142 -12.36 -5.60 -0.52
C LYS A 142 -10.85 -5.65 -0.31
N LEU A 143 -10.33 -4.67 0.43
CA LEU A 143 -8.90 -4.59 0.74
C LEU A 143 -8.59 -5.14 2.13
N ALA A 144 -7.47 -5.83 2.21
CA ALA A 144 -6.84 -6.23 3.47
C ALA A 144 -5.37 -5.84 3.43
N VAL A 145 -4.86 -5.26 4.50
CA VAL A 145 -3.45 -4.87 4.63
C VAL A 145 -2.83 -5.62 5.81
N ILE A 146 -1.73 -6.31 5.53
CA ILE A 146 -0.83 -6.82 6.55
C ILE A 146 0.22 -5.73 6.81
N ALA A 147 0.30 -5.23 8.04
CA ALA A 147 1.34 -4.31 8.48
C ALA A 147 2.36 -5.06 9.36
N VAL A 148 3.62 -5.02 8.94
CA VAL A 148 4.74 -5.57 9.72
C VAL A 148 5.69 -4.42 10.04
N ARG A 149 5.77 -4.07 11.31
CA ARG A 149 6.70 -3.05 11.77
C ARG A 149 8.13 -3.59 11.71
N LEU A 150 9.08 -2.72 11.37
CA LEU A 150 10.48 -3.05 11.19
C LEU A 150 11.31 -2.25 12.19
N SER A 151 12.21 -2.93 12.91
CA SER A 151 13.05 -2.33 13.95
C SER A 151 14.53 -2.70 13.79
N GLU A 152 15.42 -1.73 13.98
CA GLU A 152 16.86 -2.00 14.01
C GLU A 152 17.35 -2.55 15.36
N ASP A 153 16.48 -2.72 16.36
CA ASP A 153 16.85 -3.09 17.74
C ASP A 153 17.82 -4.26 17.85
N ARG A 154 17.68 -5.26 16.99
CA ARG A 154 18.56 -6.43 16.95
C ARG A 154 19.66 -6.32 15.91
N GLY A 155 19.57 -5.36 14.98
CA GLY A 155 20.56 -5.10 13.95
C GLY A 155 20.76 -6.21 12.91
N PHE A 156 19.94 -7.26 12.89
CA PHE A 156 20.04 -8.34 11.92
C PHE A 156 19.43 -7.94 10.58
N PRO A 157 20.15 -8.13 9.45
CA PRO A 157 19.63 -7.79 8.16
C PRO A 157 18.49 -8.72 7.77
N ASN A 158 17.44 -8.15 7.15
CA ASN A 158 16.41 -8.92 6.49
C ASN A 158 16.85 -9.28 5.06
N ALA A 159 16.80 -10.56 4.70
CA ALA A 159 17.28 -11.06 3.41
C ALA A 159 16.43 -10.52 2.23
N VAL A 160 15.11 -10.40 2.41
CA VAL A 160 14.22 -9.84 1.36
C VAL A 160 14.58 -8.39 1.10
N LEU A 161 14.74 -7.57 2.15
CA LEU A 161 15.16 -6.18 1.99
C LEU A 161 16.56 -6.08 1.37
N ALA A 162 17.47 -6.99 1.69
CA ALA A 162 18.80 -6.99 1.08
C ALA A 162 18.72 -7.18 -0.45
N THR A 163 17.90 -8.11 -0.93
CA THR A 163 17.65 -8.32 -2.35
C THR A 163 16.96 -7.11 -3.00
N LEU A 164 15.92 -6.56 -2.38
CA LEU A 164 15.19 -5.42 -2.92
C LEU A 164 16.07 -4.17 -2.99
N TRP A 165 16.86 -3.88 -1.94
CA TRP A 165 17.68 -2.68 -1.84
C TRP A 165 18.84 -2.63 -2.86
N GLN A 166 19.27 -3.78 -3.39
CA GLN A 166 20.22 -3.82 -4.51
C GLN A 166 19.62 -3.25 -5.81
N ASN A 167 18.32 -3.23 -5.95
CA ASN A 167 17.59 -2.87 -7.15
C ASN A 167 16.70 -1.63 -6.99
N LEU A 168 16.92 -0.79 -5.96
CA LEU A 168 16.07 0.38 -5.71
C LEU A 168 16.13 1.39 -6.86
N PRO A 169 15.00 1.77 -7.47
CA PRO A 169 14.95 2.86 -8.43
C PRO A 169 15.17 4.20 -7.70
N LYS A 170 16.23 4.93 -8.08
CA LYS A 170 16.66 6.14 -7.35
C LYS A 170 15.86 7.39 -7.71
N THR A 171 15.20 7.39 -8.86
CA THR A 171 14.45 8.55 -9.38
C THR A 171 12.96 8.30 -9.32
N ALA A 172 12.19 9.26 -8.82
CA ALA A 172 10.73 9.19 -8.81
C ALA A 172 10.17 8.98 -10.23
N GLY A 173 9.15 8.15 -10.34
CA GLY A 173 8.53 7.76 -11.60
C GLY A 173 9.31 6.70 -12.40
N THR A 174 10.38 6.11 -11.83
CA THR A 174 11.14 5.04 -12.50
C THR A 174 10.88 3.68 -11.85
N THR A 175 11.07 2.63 -12.63
CA THR A 175 10.93 1.24 -12.21
C THR A 175 12.21 0.44 -12.45
N THR A 176 12.45 -0.58 -11.63
CA THR A 176 13.49 -1.60 -11.81
C THR A 176 12.88 -2.98 -11.55
N LYS A 177 13.51 -4.03 -12.06
CA LYS A 177 13.12 -5.41 -11.74
C LYS A 177 14.15 -6.01 -10.79
N SER A 178 13.67 -6.83 -9.84
CA SER A 178 14.58 -7.62 -9.02
C SER A 178 15.34 -8.63 -9.89
N THR A 179 16.63 -8.74 -9.67
CA THR A 179 17.49 -9.72 -10.36
C THR A 179 17.28 -11.14 -9.84
N GLU A 180 16.81 -11.25 -8.61
CA GLU A 180 16.53 -12.51 -7.93
C GLU A 180 15.04 -12.66 -7.63
N MET A 181 14.62 -13.89 -7.40
CA MET A 181 13.26 -14.19 -6.95
C MET A 181 13.09 -13.78 -5.48
N VAL A 182 12.02 -13.07 -5.18
CA VAL A 182 11.68 -12.58 -3.84
C VAL A 182 10.44 -13.33 -3.34
N ASN A 183 10.55 -13.91 -2.15
CA ASN A 183 9.38 -14.45 -1.44
C ASN A 183 8.91 -13.44 -0.39
N PRO A 184 7.72 -12.83 -0.54
CA PRO A 184 7.20 -11.88 0.44
C PRO A 184 7.04 -12.46 1.86
N GLY A 185 6.99 -13.79 1.98
CA GLY A 185 6.97 -14.49 3.27
C GLY A 185 8.16 -14.18 4.17
N GLY A 186 9.31 -13.79 3.60
CA GLY A 186 10.47 -13.33 4.37
C GLY A 186 10.31 -11.94 5.00
N LEU A 187 9.21 -11.24 4.72
CA LEU A 187 8.82 -9.99 5.39
C LEU A 187 7.86 -10.22 6.56
N LEU A 188 7.59 -11.47 6.91
CA LEU A 188 6.70 -11.80 8.02
C LEU A 188 7.52 -12.25 9.24
N PRO A 189 7.18 -11.81 10.47
CA PRO A 189 7.85 -12.27 11.68
C PRO A 189 7.52 -13.74 11.96
N ALA A 190 8.28 -14.38 12.87
CA ALA A 190 8.05 -15.77 13.26
C ALA A 190 6.76 -15.92 14.08
N ASP A 191 6.55 -15.01 15.02
CA ASP A 191 5.30 -14.90 15.77
C ASP A 191 4.23 -14.26 14.90
N ARG A 192 3.04 -14.85 14.88
CA ARG A 192 1.93 -14.47 14.00
C ARG A 192 0.76 -13.85 14.77
N GLY A 193 0.95 -13.51 16.05
CA GLY A 193 0.01 -12.72 16.81
C GLY A 193 -0.26 -11.38 16.11
N TYR A 194 -1.53 -10.96 16.05
CA TYR A 194 -1.89 -9.74 15.35
C TYR A 194 -3.04 -9.01 16.03
N TRP A 195 -3.02 -7.70 15.85
CA TRP A 195 -4.18 -6.84 16.06
C TRP A 195 -4.93 -6.62 14.76
N THR A 196 -6.25 -6.49 14.84
CA THR A 196 -7.09 -6.20 13.68
C THR A 196 -8.12 -5.13 13.97
N TYR A 197 -8.37 -4.30 12.95
CA TYR A 197 -9.39 -3.25 12.99
C TYR A 197 -9.84 -2.89 11.57
N MET A 198 -10.99 -2.20 11.45
CA MET A 198 -11.40 -1.58 10.19
C MET A 198 -10.82 -0.19 10.09
N GLY A 199 -10.22 0.13 8.95
CA GLY A 199 -9.54 1.38 8.71
C GLY A 199 -9.63 1.85 7.26
N SER A 200 -8.62 2.59 6.81
CA SER A 200 -8.57 3.21 5.49
C SER A 200 -7.23 2.96 4.80
N LEU A 201 -7.12 3.40 3.55
CA LEU A 201 -5.83 3.71 2.95
C LEU A 201 -5.17 4.85 3.73
N THR A 202 -3.84 4.79 3.88
CA THR A 202 -3.05 5.82 4.59
C THR A 202 -2.55 6.95 3.70
N VAL A 203 -2.92 6.90 2.42
CA VAL A 203 -2.62 7.94 1.41
C VAL A 203 -3.91 8.37 0.71
N PRO A 204 -3.95 9.57 0.10
CA PRO A 204 -5.10 9.97 -0.70
C PRO A 204 -5.50 8.90 -1.73
N PRO A 205 -6.79 8.61 -1.86
CA PRO A 205 -7.95 9.33 -1.33
C PRO A 205 -8.42 8.94 0.08
N CYS A 206 -7.65 8.18 0.88
CA CYS A 206 -7.95 7.74 2.24
C CYS A 206 -9.26 6.93 2.35
N THR A 207 -9.55 6.13 1.33
CA THR A 207 -10.77 5.31 1.23
C THR A 207 -10.87 4.36 2.41
N GLU A 208 -12.01 4.38 3.09
CA GLU A 208 -12.32 3.52 4.24
C GLU A 208 -12.77 2.12 3.79
N GLY A 209 -12.97 1.21 4.76
CA GLY A 209 -13.37 -0.18 4.49
C GLY A 209 -12.19 -1.12 4.28
N VAL A 210 -10.99 -0.73 4.67
CA VAL A 210 -9.79 -1.57 4.63
C VAL A 210 -9.67 -2.38 5.92
N ARG A 211 -9.53 -3.70 5.82
CA ARG A 211 -9.24 -4.56 6.96
C ARG A 211 -7.74 -4.54 7.23
N TRP A 212 -7.34 -4.10 8.42
CA TRP A 212 -5.97 -4.09 8.89
C TRP A 212 -5.65 -5.27 9.76
N PHE A 213 -4.48 -5.86 9.54
CA PHE A 213 -3.85 -6.87 10.38
C PHE A 213 -2.45 -6.39 10.70
N VAL A 214 -2.21 -5.94 11.92
CA VAL A 214 -0.92 -5.42 12.37
C VAL A 214 -0.26 -6.47 13.23
N PHE A 215 0.88 -7.00 12.79
CA PHE A 215 1.59 -8.02 13.58
C PHE A 215 2.16 -7.44 14.87
N GLU A 216 2.06 -8.23 15.96
CA GLU A 216 2.53 -7.85 17.29
C GLU A 216 4.06 -7.78 17.33
N GLN A 217 4.72 -8.75 16.70
CA GLN A 217 6.16 -8.83 16.63
C GLN A 217 6.74 -7.97 15.52
N ASP A 218 7.73 -7.11 15.86
CA ASP A 218 8.54 -6.39 14.89
C ASP A 218 9.53 -7.34 14.20
N LEU A 219 9.77 -7.10 12.93
CA LEU A 219 10.79 -7.77 12.15
C LEU A 219 12.11 -7.00 12.23
N SER A 220 13.21 -7.70 12.48
CA SER A 220 14.53 -7.08 12.55
C SER A 220 15.03 -6.64 11.18
N ILE A 221 15.64 -5.46 11.13
CA ILE A 221 16.38 -4.93 9.98
C ILE A 221 17.75 -4.43 10.42
N SER A 222 18.71 -4.34 9.48
CA SER A 222 20.00 -3.72 9.81
C SER A 222 19.92 -2.19 9.73
N ARG A 223 20.82 -1.54 10.45
CA ARG A 223 21.00 -0.09 10.37
C ARG A 223 21.27 0.42 8.95
N GLU A 224 21.96 -0.36 8.15
CA GLU A 224 22.22 -0.02 6.75
C GLU A 224 20.94 -0.06 5.93
N GLN A 225 20.10 -1.08 6.11
CA GLN A 225 18.80 -1.18 5.44
C GLN A 225 17.90 0.00 5.80
N LEU A 226 17.81 0.35 7.08
CA LEU A 226 17.08 1.53 7.54
C LEU A 226 17.62 2.81 6.88
N ARG A 227 18.92 3.05 6.95
CA ARG A 227 19.55 4.26 6.40
C ARG A 227 19.36 4.39 4.90
N THR A 228 19.41 3.28 4.16
CA THR A 228 19.21 3.26 2.71
C THR A 228 17.83 3.79 2.34
N PHE A 229 16.78 3.33 3.04
CA PHE A 229 15.42 3.81 2.77
C PHE A 229 15.20 5.24 3.29
N ALA A 230 15.64 5.54 4.52
CA ALA A 230 15.51 6.86 5.13
C ALA A 230 16.25 7.97 4.37
N ALA A 231 17.31 7.63 3.62
CA ALA A 231 17.98 8.59 2.73
C ALA A 231 17.13 9.00 1.53
N MET A 232 16.20 8.14 1.08
CA MET A 232 15.25 8.44 0.01
C MET A 232 14.00 9.15 0.55
N TYR A 233 13.51 8.72 1.71
CA TYR A 233 12.28 9.20 2.33
C TYR A 233 12.52 9.48 3.81
N LYS A 234 12.77 10.76 4.16
CA LYS A 234 12.97 11.16 5.58
C LYS A 234 11.75 10.88 6.42
N VAL A 235 10.59 11.28 5.89
CA VAL A 235 9.27 10.99 6.47
C VAL A 235 8.32 10.75 5.30
N ASN A 236 7.75 9.57 5.25
CA ASN A 236 6.68 9.24 4.32
C ASN A 236 5.55 8.46 5.03
N SER A 237 5.25 8.87 6.24
CA SER A 237 4.19 8.30 7.07
C SER A 237 3.13 9.36 7.38
N ARG A 238 1.86 8.96 7.31
CA ARG A 238 0.72 9.79 7.70
C ARG A 238 0.69 9.90 9.23
N PRO A 239 0.34 11.06 9.81
CA PRO A 239 0.10 11.17 11.25
C PRO A 239 -1.00 10.19 11.71
N LEU A 240 -0.90 9.78 12.98
CA LEU A 240 -1.91 8.94 13.63
C LEU A 240 -3.29 9.61 13.59
N GLN A 241 -4.30 8.81 13.33
CA GLN A 241 -5.70 9.22 13.25
C GLN A 241 -6.44 8.81 14.52
N ASP A 242 -7.52 9.51 14.84
CA ASP A 242 -8.41 9.16 15.95
C ASP A 242 -9.06 7.80 15.67
N THR A 243 -9.15 6.98 16.69
CA THR A 243 -9.86 5.69 16.61
C THR A 243 -11.37 5.86 16.54
N HIS A 244 -11.91 6.99 16.98
CA HIS A 244 -13.35 7.23 17.13
C HIS A 244 -14.09 6.11 17.86
N GLY A 245 -13.40 5.47 18.83
CA GLY A 245 -13.95 4.36 19.59
C GLY A 245 -14.04 3.04 18.84
N ARG A 246 -13.41 2.91 17.69
CA ARG A 246 -13.31 1.62 16.96
C ARG A 246 -12.72 0.54 17.85
N ARG A 247 -13.31 -0.62 17.76
CA ARG A 247 -12.77 -1.80 18.44
C ARG A 247 -11.52 -2.30 17.74
N ILE A 248 -10.46 -2.46 18.51
CA ILE A 248 -9.24 -3.16 18.10
C ILE A 248 -9.29 -4.53 18.74
N GLU A 249 -9.13 -5.58 17.98
CA GLU A 249 -9.16 -6.96 18.46
C GLU A 249 -7.77 -7.59 18.31
N ALA A 250 -7.46 -8.54 19.20
CA ALA A 250 -6.24 -9.34 19.17
C ALA A 250 -6.61 -10.82 19.08
N ASN A 251 -5.81 -11.62 18.36
CA ASN A 251 -6.00 -13.08 18.26
C ASN A 251 -5.25 -13.87 19.33
N GLU A 252 -4.29 -13.25 20.02
CA GLU A 252 -3.47 -13.82 21.11
C GLU A 252 -3.44 -12.90 22.32
#